data_d924419ddce372d50fc988c3e6ef4ea1
#
_entry.id   d924419ddce372d50fc988c3e6ef4ea1
#
_cell.length_a   1.000
_cell.length_b   1.000
_cell.length_c   1.000
_cell.angle_alpha   90.00
_cell.angle_beta   90.00
_cell.angle_gamma   90.00
#
_symmetry.space_group_name_H-M   'P 1'
#
loop_
_entity.id
_entity.type
_entity.pdbx_description
1 polymer ?
#
loop_
_entity_poly.entity_id
_entity_poly.type
_entity_poly.pdbx_seq_one_letter_code
_entity_poly.pdbx_strand_id
1 'polypeptide(L)'
;MSLWIGTANAGFAPYAMEELRRTIAGVSFSPLAPGEVFLMDCPLGKEETLAAVKLGEPVFLRHIQPADRTISINGNADDLDQLAEMIRHARLAFKGNRTAVHVRRSPGSPFHYSASDTKALLDAVLEEIEAEPAVQRPDLIVAIYADAATIYAGFGTPEDMLSDWPGGAIRFQREEGQISRAKFKLLEAEQAFGLQYADYRKALDIGAAPGGWSSLLLERGLQVTAIDPAEMHPSLAGHPRLTHLKQNASDVKLERGAYDLLVCDMSWSPMLMARLVLDVRQALAPQATAVVTVKLMHRKPLQTIREVKERLETGFEVMKAKQLFHNREEITLWLQNRLF
;
A
#
# COMPACT_ATOMS: atom_id res chain seq x y z
N MET A 1 14.70 12.57 19.43
CA MET A 1 13.29 12.21 19.69
C MET A 1 12.44 12.79 18.58
N SER A 2 11.50 12.05 18.07
CA SER A 2 10.60 12.47 16.97
C SER A 2 9.19 11.90 17.16
N LEU A 3 8.18 12.67 16.73
CA LEU A 3 6.78 12.29 16.76
C LEU A 3 6.30 11.94 15.35
N TRP A 4 5.44 10.94 15.24
CA TRP A 4 4.93 10.46 13.97
C TRP A 4 3.46 10.03 14.08
N ILE A 5 2.73 10.17 12.99
CA ILE A 5 1.39 9.57 12.86
C ILE A 5 1.49 8.34 11.98
N GLY A 6 1.29 7.18 12.57
CA GLY A 6 1.20 5.91 11.85
C GLY A 6 -0.23 5.59 11.44
N THR A 7 -0.40 4.97 10.28
CA THR A 7 -1.69 4.55 9.75
C THR A 7 -1.62 3.13 9.21
N ALA A 8 -2.60 2.31 9.57
CA ALA A 8 -2.78 0.93 9.11
C ALA A 8 -4.19 0.75 8.52
N ASN A 9 -4.50 -0.41 7.99
CA ASN A 9 -5.88 -0.76 7.67
C ASN A 9 -6.71 -0.93 8.96
N ALA A 10 -8.01 -0.70 8.88
CA ALA A 10 -8.90 -0.80 10.04
C ALA A 10 -8.75 -2.14 10.77
N GLY A 11 -8.49 -2.10 12.07
CA GLY A 11 -8.23 -3.27 12.92
C GLY A 11 -6.77 -3.76 12.92
N PHE A 12 -5.88 -3.22 12.08
CA PHE A 12 -4.50 -3.71 11.98
C PHE A 12 -3.44 -2.80 12.60
N ALA A 13 -3.80 -1.62 13.12
CA ALA A 13 -2.85 -0.75 13.83
C ALA A 13 -2.09 -1.45 14.98
N PRO A 14 -2.68 -2.33 15.80
CA PRO A 14 -1.93 -3.05 16.82
C PRO A 14 -0.78 -3.90 16.27
N TYR A 15 -0.93 -4.48 15.08
CA TYR A 15 0.12 -5.28 14.44
C TYR A 15 1.22 -4.40 13.86
N ALA A 16 0.87 -3.24 13.25
CA ALA A 16 1.84 -2.24 12.82
C ALA A 16 2.68 -1.73 14.00
N MET A 17 2.04 -1.42 15.14
CA MET A 17 2.74 -1.02 16.37
C MET A 17 3.67 -2.12 16.89
N GLU A 18 3.26 -3.37 16.81
CA GLU A 18 4.09 -4.52 17.24
C GLU A 18 5.30 -4.71 16.34
N GLU A 19 5.15 -4.56 15.02
CA GLU A 19 6.28 -4.58 14.08
C GLU A 19 7.28 -3.45 14.38
N LEU A 20 6.78 -2.23 14.63
CA LEU A 20 7.62 -1.09 14.98
C LEU A 20 8.34 -1.27 16.32
N ARG A 21 7.70 -1.88 17.34
CA ARG A 21 8.38 -2.20 18.61
C ARG A 21 9.54 -3.17 18.46
N ARG A 22 9.45 -4.08 17.51
CA ARG A 22 10.52 -5.05 17.21
C ARG A 22 11.73 -4.40 16.54
N THR A 23 11.48 -3.31 15.81
CA THR A 23 12.51 -2.60 15.05
C THR A 23 13.11 -1.44 15.82
N ILE A 24 12.30 -0.72 16.64
CA ILE A 24 12.70 0.49 17.34
C ILE A 24 12.54 0.28 18.84
N ALA A 25 13.67 0.18 19.54
CA ALA A 25 13.67 0.06 20.99
C ALA A 25 13.17 1.34 21.67
N GLY A 26 12.33 1.21 22.68
CA GLY A 26 11.81 2.34 23.48
C GLY A 26 10.72 3.16 22.81
N VAL A 27 10.22 2.77 21.63
CA VAL A 27 9.08 3.44 20.99
C VAL A 27 7.80 3.25 21.79
N SER A 28 7.00 4.31 21.90
CA SER A 28 5.67 4.27 22.53
C SER A 28 4.57 4.73 21.59
N PHE A 29 3.33 4.33 21.88
CA PHE A 29 2.19 4.57 21.00
C PHE A 29 0.96 5.02 21.78
N SER A 30 0.22 5.98 21.21
CA SER A 30 -1.11 6.40 21.67
C SER A 30 -2.12 6.33 20.52
N PRO A 31 -3.33 5.77 20.72
CA PRO A 31 -4.33 5.71 19.67
C PRO A 31 -4.91 7.11 19.38
N LEU A 32 -5.04 7.46 18.11
CA LEU A 32 -5.73 8.67 17.62
C LEU A 32 -7.08 8.32 16.97
N ALA A 33 -7.10 7.29 16.13
CA ALA A 33 -8.34 6.67 15.67
C ALA A 33 -8.26 5.16 15.95
N PRO A 34 -9.18 4.59 16.73
CA PRO A 34 -9.10 3.21 17.21
C PRO A 34 -8.90 2.21 16.07
N GLY A 35 -7.86 1.40 16.18
CA GLY A 35 -7.56 0.33 15.24
C GLY A 35 -6.96 0.77 13.90
N GLU A 36 -6.83 2.07 13.64
CA GLU A 36 -6.34 2.55 12.33
C GLU A 36 -5.20 3.58 12.42
N VAL A 37 -5.34 4.62 13.26
CA VAL A 37 -4.37 5.71 13.35
C VAL A 37 -3.82 5.82 14.76
N PHE A 38 -2.51 5.99 14.87
CA PHE A 38 -1.82 6.12 16.14
C PHE A 38 -0.72 7.18 16.09
N LEU A 39 -0.49 7.83 17.21
CA LEU A 39 0.68 8.64 17.48
C LEU A 39 1.82 7.70 17.90
N MET A 40 2.99 7.87 17.34
CA MET A 40 4.22 7.20 17.70
C MET A 40 5.20 8.22 18.28
N ASP A 41 5.61 8.00 19.52
CA ASP A 41 6.69 8.72 20.16
C ASP A 41 7.96 7.89 20.07
N CYS A 42 8.92 8.39 19.30
CA CYS A 42 10.15 7.69 18.96
C CYS A 42 11.36 8.33 19.64
N PRO A 43 12.18 7.56 20.37
CA PRO A 43 13.40 8.08 21.00
C PRO A 43 14.49 8.48 19.99
N LEU A 44 14.38 8.00 18.75
CA LEU A 44 15.30 8.31 17.66
C LEU A 44 15.00 9.67 17.02
N GLY A 45 15.98 10.24 16.32
CA GLY A 45 15.79 11.38 15.44
C GLY A 45 14.99 11.00 14.18
N LYS A 46 14.61 12.01 13.38
CA LYS A 46 13.77 11.83 12.18
C LYS A 46 14.42 10.88 11.18
N GLU A 47 15.65 11.11 10.80
CA GLU A 47 16.40 10.30 9.82
C GLU A 47 16.63 8.86 10.32
N GLU A 48 16.99 8.71 11.59
CA GLU A 48 17.19 7.39 12.20
C GLU A 48 15.90 6.58 12.27
N THR A 49 14.76 7.26 12.55
CA THR A 49 13.43 6.63 12.55
C THR A 49 13.06 6.13 11.15
N LEU A 50 13.27 6.96 10.12
CA LEU A 50 13.02 6.57 8.73
C LEU A 50 13.90 5.40 8.30
N ALA A 51 15.18 5.42 8.65
CA ALA A 51 16.09 4.32 8.37
C ALA A 51 15.64 3.01 9.06
N ALA A 52 15.19 3.08 10.31
CA ALA A 52 14.68 1.93 11.05
C ALA A 52 13.37 1.40 10.44
N VAL A 53 12.46 2.27 10.03
CA VAL A 53 11.22 1.86 9.34
C VAL A 53 11.52 1.20 8.00
N LYS A 54 12.45 1.77 7.21
CA LYS A 54 12.88 1.18 5.93
C LYS A 54 13.52 -0.20 6.14
N LEU A 55 14.40 -0.35 7.11
CA LEU A 55 15.06 -1.62 7.43
C LEU A 55 14.06 -2.69 7.93
N GLY A 56 13.09 -2.27 8.73
CA GLY A 56 12.10 -3.18 9.33
C GLY A 56 11.02 -3.65 8.34
N GLU A 57 10.83 -2.96 7.22
CA GLU A 57 9.83 -3.26 6.20
C GLU A 57 8.46 -3.69 6.78
N PRO A 58 7.83 -2.88 7.66
CA PRO A 58 6.61 -3.30 8.35
C PRO A 58 5.49 -3.61 7.36
N VAL A 59 4.87 -4.77 7.53
CA VAL A 59 3.81 -5.25 6.63
C VAL A 59 2.52 -4.46 6.81
N PHE A 60 2.17 -4.13 8.05
CA PHE A 60 0.90 -3.50 8.41
C PHE A 60 0.94 -1.97 8.45
N LEU A 61 2.11 -1.35 8.48
CA LEU A 61 2.24 0.10 8.42
C LEU A 61 2.02 0.57 6.98
N ARG A 62 0.83 1.11 6.70
CA ARG A 62 0.44 1.60 5.37
C ARG A 62 1.03 2.97 5.06
N HIS A 63 1.09 3.84 6.07
CA HIS A 63 1.58 5.20 5.94
C HIS A 63 2.16 5.69 7.27
N ILE A 64 3.17 6.54 7.18
CA ILE A 64 3.74 7.25 8.33
C ILE A 64 3.97 8.70 7.92
N GLN A 65 3.60 9.65 8.77
CA GLN A 65 3.89 11.07 8.55
C GLN A 65 4.60 11.67 9.76
N PRO A 66 5.58 12.55 9.56
CA PRO A 66 6.22 13.26 10.66
C PRO A 66 5.24 14.23 11.32
N ALA A 67 5.37 14.41 12.63
CA ALA A 67 4.70 15.43 13.40
C ALA A 67 5.76 16.43 13.93
N ASP A 68 6.35 17.18 12.99
CA ASP A 68 7.40 18.15 13.27
C ASP A 68 6.88 19.33 14.13
N ARG A 69 5.57 19.57 14.08
CA ARG A 69 4.84 20.57 14.89
C ARG A 69 3.57 19.96 15.47
N THR A 70 3.29 20.33 16.70
CA THR A 70 2.03 20.08 17.38
C THR A 70 1.39 21.42 17.70
N ILE A 71 0.14 21.63 17.26
CA ILE A 71 -0.60 22.88 17.39
C ILE A 71 -1.90 22.56 18.13
N SER A 72 -2.20 23.28 19.20
CA SER A 72 -3.50 23.16 19.88
C SER A 72 -4.59 23.73 19.00
N ILE A 73 -5.70 23.01 18.84
CA ILE A 73 -6.84 23.47 18.03
C ILE A 73 -7.61 24.52 18.81
N ASN A 74 -7.66 25.75 18.28
CA ASN A 74 -8.41 26.88 18.84
C ASN A 74 -9.81 27.01 18.22
N GLY A 75 -10.04 26.38 17.04
CA GLY A 75 -11.29 26.46 16.29
C GLY A 75 -11.52 27.83 15.62
N ASN A 76 -10.48 28.54 15.33
CA ASN A 76 -10.50 29.86 14.67
C ASN A 76 -9.37 29.97 13.61
N ALA A 77 -9.16 31.15 13.05
CA ALA A 77 -8.19 31.39 11.98
C ALA A 77 -6.73 31.10 12.42
N ASP A 78 -6.41 31.24 13.70
CA ASP A 78 -5.06 30.98 14.21
C ASP A 78 -4.56 29.56 13.88
N ASP A 79 -5.49 28.59 13.78
CA ASP A 79 -5.13 27.20 13.45
C ASP A 79 -4.51 27.12 12.04
N LEU A 80 -5.03 27.85 11.08
CA LEU A 80 -4.51 27.95 9.71
C LEU A 80 -3.27 28.84 9.63
N ASP A 81 -3.23 29.94 10.38
CA ASP A 81 -2.09 30.85 10.42
C ASP A 81 -0.83 30.14 10.94
N GLN A 82 -0.96 29.31 11.98
CA GLN A 82 0.14 28.52 12.51
C GLN A 82 0.67 27.47 11.52
N LEU A 83 -0.22 26.85 10.73
CA LEU A 83 0.18 25.95 9.65
C LEU A 83 0.92 26.69 8.53
N ALA A 84 0.42 27.87 8.14
CA ALA A 84 1.05 28.73 7.15
C ALA A 84 2.46 29.18 7.61
N GLU A 85 2.60 29.59 8.87
CA GLU A 85 3.89 29.96 9.46
C GLU A 85 4.89 28.80 9.49
N MET A 86 4.43 27.57 9.76
CA MET A 86 5.29 26.38 9.68
C MET A 86 5.91 26.24 8.28
N ILE A 87 5.08 26.40 7.22
CA ILE A 87 5.54 26.32 5.84
C ILE A 87 6.52 27.44 5.51
N ARG A 88 6.23 28.71 5.89
CA ARG A 88 7.10 29.86 5.67
C ARG A 88 8.46 29.69 6.34
N HIS A 89 8.49 29.18 7.58
CA HIS A 89 9.74 28.90 8.29
C HIS A 89 10.60 27.84 7.60
N ALA A 90 9.98 26.86 6.95
CA ALA A 90 10.65 25.79 6.23
C ALA A 90 10.87 26.10 4.73
N ARG A 91 10.73 27.36 4.30
CA ARG A 91 10.76 27.79 2.88
C ARG A 91 11.90 27.20 2.04
N LEU A 92 13.09 27.05 2.63
CA LEU A 92 14.25 26.52 1.92
C LEU A 92 14.09 25.07 1.51
N ALA A 93 13.33 24.28 2.26
CA ALA A 93 13.03 22.90 1.93
C ALA A 93 12.01 22.79 0.79
N PHE A 94 11.09 23.76 0.69
CA PHE A 94 10.00 23.72 -0.30
C PHE A 94 10.34 24.40 -1.63
N LYS A 95 11.22 25.43 -1.60
CA LYS A 95 11.54 26.24 -2.79
C LYS A 95 11.94 25.38 -4.00
N GLY A 96 11.21 25.57 -5.11
CA GLY A 96 11.44 24.87 -6.36
C GLY A 96 10.93 23.41 -6.41
N ASN A 97 10.32 22.91 -5.31
CA ASN A 97 9.78 21.57 -5.24
C ASN A 97 8.27 21.57 -5.52
N ARG A 98 7.80 20.49 -6.17
CA ARG A 98 6.38 20.18 -6.32
C ARG A 98 5.85 19.65 -4.99
N THR A 99 4.97 20.38 -4.35
CA THR A 99 4.53 20.09 -2.97
C THR A 99 3.04 19.82 -2.90
N ALA A 100 2.65 18.67 -2.36
CA ALA A 100 1.27 18.34 -2.05
C ALA A 100 0.91 18.70 -0.60
N VAL A 101 -0.34 19.11 -0.36
CA VAL A 101 -0.89 19.30 0.98
C VAL A 101 -1.90 18.20 1.26
N HIS A 102 -1.63 17.36 2.25
CA HIS A 102 -2.49 16.29 2.71
C HIS A 102 -3.13 16.63 4.05
N VAL A 103 -4.46 16.69 4.10
CA VAL A 103 -5.21 17.01 5.31
C VAL A 103 -6.10 15.85 5.69
N ARG A 104 -5.91 15.35 6.92
CA ARG A 104 -6.76 14.32 7.53
C ARG A 104 -7.20 14.78 8.91
N ARG A 105 -8.34 14.29 9.35
CA ARG A 105 -8.86 14.55 10.70
C ARG A 105 -9.55 13.32 11.27
N SER A 106 -9.52 13.19 12.60
CA SER A 106 -10.32 12.20 13.29
C SER A 106 -11.81 12.58 13.26
N PRO A 107 -12.73 11.61 13.34
CA PRO A 107 -14.15 11.90 13.52
C PRO A 107 -14.37 12.77 14.77
N GLY A 108 -15.13 13.86 14.63
CA GLY A 108 -15.41 14.78 15.74
C GLY A 108 -14.29 15.76 16.11
N SER A 109 -13.22 15.83 15.32
CA SER A 109 -12.19 16.88 15.49
C SER A 109 -12.81 18.28 15.42
N PRO A 110 -12.48 19.21 16.36
CA PRO A 110 -12.93 20.58 16.33
C PRO A 110 -12.27 21.43 15.24
N PHE A 111 -11.27 20.91 14.55
CA PHE A 111 -10.70 21.54 13.35
C PHE A 111 -11.75 21.52 12.22
N HIS A 112 -12.49 22.61 12.09
CA HIS A 112 -13.70 22.67 11.25
C HIS A 112 -13.44 22.98 9.78
N TYR A 113 -12.22 23.41 9.42
CA TYR A 113 -11.87 23.67 8.02
C TYR A 113 -11.89 22.39 7.19
N SER A 114 -12.47 22.46 5.99
CA SER A 114 -12.44 21.34 5.06
C SER A 114 -11.01 21.06 4.57
N ALA A 115 -10.76 19.84 4.10
CA ALA A 115 -9.47 19.52 3.51
C ALA A 115 -9.17 20.36 2.26
N SER A 116 -10.21 20.73 1.48
CA SER A 116 -10.09 21.58 0.30
C SER A 116 -9.76 23.02 0.66
N ASP A 117 -10.41 23.60 1.69
CA ASP A 117 -10.16 24.98 2.09
C ASP A 117 -8.76 25.13 2.71
N THR A 118 -8.39 24.18 3.58
CA THR A 118 -7.04 24.13 4.15
C THR A 118 -5.99 24.02 3.06
N LYS A 119 -6.21 23.11 2.09
CA LYS A 119 -5.31 22.96 0.95
C LYS A 119 -5.20 24.23 0.14
N ALA A 120 -6.32 24.87 -0.22
CA ALA A 120 -6.32 26.08 -1.04
C ALA A 120 -5.53 27.22 -0.39
N LEU A 121 -5.69 27.41 0.94
CA LEU A 121 -4.93 28.40 1.68
C LEU A 121 -3.44 28.08 1.71
N LEU A 122 -3.07 26.83 2.00
CA LEU A 122 -1.67 26.46 2.10
C LEU A 122 -0.98 26.36 0.73
N ASP A 123 -1.71 26.05 -0.35
CA ASP A 123 -1.21 26.13 -1.73
C ASP A 123 -0.79 27.58 -2.07
N ALA A 124 -1.59 28.60 -1.67
CA ALA A 124 -1.22 29.99 -1.85
C ALA A 124 0.07 30.37 -1.05
N VAL A 125 0.24 29.80 0.15
CA VAL A 125 1.47 30.00 0.94
C VAL A 125 2.67 29.31 0.26
N LEU A 126 2.48 28.14 -0.34
CA LEU A 126 3.54 27.45 -1.09
C LEU A 126 3.97 28.29 -2.31
N GLU A 127 3.03 28.88 -3.05
CA GLU A 127 3.33 29.79 -4.17
C GLU A 127 4.10 31.04 -3.70
N GLU A 128 3.71 31.63 -2.55
CA GLU A 128 4.41 32.76 -1.91
C GLU A 128 5.90 32.47 -1.68
N ILE A 129 6.24 31.23 -1.31
CA ILE A 129 7.61 30.81 -1.02
C ILE A 129 8.33 30.13 -2.21
N GLU A 130 7.81 30.30 -3.43
CA GLU A 130 8.38 29.76 -4.66
C GLU A 130 8.39 28.20 -4.71
N ALA A 131 7.41 27.54 -4.09
CA ALA A 131 7.11 26.13 -4.28
C ALA A 131 5.97 25.95 -5.29
N GLU A 132 5.87 24.79 -5.93
CA GLU A 132 4.81 24.47 -6.90
C GLU A 132 3.74 23.59 -6.23
N PRO A 133 2.50 24.08 -5.99
CA PRO A 133 1.42 23.23 -5.48
C PRO A 133 1.14 22.05 -6.42
N ALA A 134 1.06 20.85 -5.88
CA ALA A 134 0.86 19.63 -6.64
C ALA A 134 -0.26 18.76 -6.07
N VAL A 135 -0.88 17.96 -6.94
CA VAL A 135 -1.86 16.93 -6.55
C VAL A 135 -1.32 15.53 -6.80
N GLN A 136 -0.49 15.39 -7.83
CA GLN A 136 0.07 14.11 -8.25
C GLN A 136 1.60 14.21 -8.37
N ARG A 137 2.28 13.12 -8.03
CA ARG A 137 3.74 13.00 -8.12
C ARG A 137 4.46 14.19 -7.46
N PRO A 138 4.15 14.49 -6.19
CA PRO A 138 4.86 15.54 -5.47
C PRO A 138 6.29 15.11 -5.14
N ASP A 139 7.20 16.07 -5.05
CA ASP A 139 8.54 15.87 -4.50
C ASP A 139 8.49 15.87 -2.97
N LEU A 140 7.61 16.73 -2.40
CA LEU A 140 7.38 16.86 -0.96
C LEU A 140 5.87 16.84 -0.65
N ILE A 141 5.57 16.41 0.56
CA ILE A 141 4.21 16.40 1.11
C ILE A 141 4.20 17.15 2.44
N VAL A 142 3.35 18.16 2.57
CA VAL A 142 2.92 18.72 3.85
C VAL A 142 1.78 17.86 4.35
N ALA A 143 1.99 17.13 5.44
CA ALA A 143 1.00 16.21 5.99
C ALA A 143 0.45 16.73 7.31
N ILE A 144 -0.88 16.82 7.40
CA ILE A 144 -1.64 17.37 8.52
C ILE A 144 -2.62 16.31 9.01
N TYR A 145 -2.62 16.06 10.31
CA TYR A 145 -3.61 15.24 10.99
C TYR A 145 -4.18 16.00 12.20
N ALA A 146 -5.46 16.29 12.19
CA ALA A 146 -6.15 16.96 13.30
C ALA A 146 -6.97 15.94 14.11
N ASP A 147 -6.68 15.79 15.40
CA ASP A 147 -7.45 14.95 16.32
C ASP A 147 -8.48 15.77 17.16
N ALA A 148 -8.81 15.29 18.35
CA ALA A 148 -9.78 15.94 19.24
C ALA A 148 -9.30 17.29 19.83
N ALA A 149 -7.99 17.55 19.89
CA ALA A 149 -7.44 18.74 20.54
C ALA A 149 -6.20 19.31 19.82
N THR A 150 -5.56 18.54 18.96
CA THR A 150 -4.22 18.83 18.44
C THR A 150 -4.15 18.63 16.94
N ILE A 151 -3.47 19.53 16.25
CA ILE A 151 -3.03 19.36 14.88
C ILE A 151 -1.58 18.88 14.92
N TYR A 152 -1.34 17.74 14.30
CA TYR A 152 -0.01 17.21 14.05
C TYR A 152 0.37 17.52 12.60
N ALA A 153 1.43 18.28 12.41
CA ALA A 153 1.86 18.71 11.09
C ALA A 153 3.36 18.47 10.88
N GLY A 154 3.72 18.07 9.67
CA GLY A 154 5.10 17.88 9.27
C GLY A 154 5.22 17.72 7.77
N PHE A 155 6.45 17.54 7.27
CA PHE A 155 6.67 17.35 5.86
C PHE A 155 7.80 16.34 5.60
N GLY A 156 7.74 15.70 4.44
CA GLY A 156 8.72 14.73 3.98
C GLY A 156 8.44 14.31 2.55
N THR A 157 9.25 13.41 2.02
CA THR A 157 9.04 12.86 0.68
C THR A 157 7.94 11.78 0.68
N PRO A 158 7.33 11.47 -0.48
CA PRO A 158 6.42 10.34 -0.61
C PRO A 158 7.04 9.01 -0.14
N GLU A 159 8.32 8.80 -0.41
CA GLU A 159 9.06 7.61 0.00
C GLU A 159 9.18 7.50 1.52
N ASP A 160 9.50 8.62 2.20
CA ASP A 160 9.59 8.69 3.67
C ASP A 160 8.24 8.41 4.33
N MET A 161 7.15 8.85 3.68
CA MET A 161 5.78 8.62 4.16
C MET A 161 5.17 7.28 3.71
N LEU A 162 5.91 6.47 2.96
CA LEU A 162 5.49 5.18 2.38
C LEU A 162 4.36 5.29 1.34
N SER A 163 3.93 6.49 0.98
CA SER A 163 2.88 6.73 -0.01
C SER A 163 2.78 8.22 -0.35
N ASP A 164 2.39 8.51 -1.58
CA ASP A 164 1.99 9.84 -2.06
C ASP A 164 0.49 10.13 -1.88
N TRP A 165 -0.23 9.28 -1.13
CA TRP A 165 -1.65 9.45 -0.82
C TRP A 165 -1.88 9.78 0.65
N PRO A 166 -2.87 10.64 0.97
CA PRO A 166 -3.22 10.95 2.36
C PRO A 166 -3.51 9.68 3.16
N GLY A 167 -2.67 9.40 4.18
CA GLY A 167 -2.77 8.19 4.98
C GLY A 167 -2.53 6.89 4.23
N GLY A 168 -1.94 6.92 3.04
CA GLY A 168 -1.73 5.76 2.19
C GLY A 168 -3.02 5.17 1.61
N ALA A 169 -4.11 5.96 1.58
CA ALA A 169 -5.41 5.51 1.09
C ALA A 169 -5.54 5.78 -0.42
N ILE A 170 -4.84 4.99 -1.22
CA ILE A 170 -4.86 5.10 -2.67
C ILE A 170 -6.27 4.91 -3.23
N ARG A 171 -6.69 5.77 -4.14
CA ARG A 171 -8.01 5.73 -4.77
C ARG A 171 -7.89 5.61 -6.27
N PHE A 172 -8.39 4.52 -6.82
CA PHE A 172 -8.55 4.35 -8.25
C PHE A 172 -9.96 4.75 -8.67
N GLN A 173 -10.09 5.41 -9.81
CA GLN A 173 -11.40 5.69 -10.40
C GLN A 173 -12.02 4.38 -10.88
N ARG A 174 -13.30 4.20 -10.58
CA ARG A 174 -14.05 3.07 -11.11
C ARG A 174 -14.37 3.35 -12.57
N GLU A 175 -13.92 2.45 -13.43
CA GLU A 175 -14.20 2.52 -14.88
C GLU A 175 -15.56 1.89 -15.18
N GLU A 176 -16.23 2.42 -16.21
CA GLU A 176 -17.44 1.79 -16.75
C GLU A 176 -17.06 0.40 -17.31
N GLY A 177 -17.85 -0.62 -16.95
CA GLY A 177 -17.54 -2.01 -17.34
C GLY A 177 -16.48 -2.72 -16.49
N GLN A 178 -15.98 -2.12 -15.41
CA GLN A 178 -15.05 -2.77 -14.51
C GLN A 178 -15.65 -4.06 -13.91
N ILE A 179 -14.98 -5.19 -14.16
CA ILE A 179 -15.45 -6.54 -13.80
C ILE A 179 -15.56 -6.72 -12.27
N SER A 180 -14.51 -6.35 -11.54
CA SER A 180 -14.51 -6.48 -10.09
C SER A 180 -13.57 -5.48 -9.39
N ARG A 181 -13.79 -5.25 -8.08
CA ARG A 181 -12.89 -4.43 -7.25
C ARG A 181 -11.54 -5.09 -7.01
N ALA A 182 -11.41 -6.39 -7.26
CA ALA A 182 -10.13 -7.09 -7.11
C ALA A 182 -9.05 -6.49 -8.03
N LYS A 183 -9.42 -5.91 -9.19
CA LYS A 183 -8.52 -5.15 -10.07
C LYS A 183 -7.67 -4.13 -9.29
N PHE A 184 -8.26 -3.44 -8.30
CA PHE A 184 -7.56 -2.41 -7.53
C PHE A 184 -6.44 -2.95 -6.65
N LYS A 185 -6.54 -4.18 -6.15
CA LYS A 185 -5.44 -4.80 -5.39
C LYS A 185 -4.20 -4.98 -6.29
N LEU A 186 -4.41 -5.45 -7.52
CA LEU A 186 -3.30 -5.70 -8.44
C LEU A 186 -2.72 -4.39 -8.97
N LEU A 187 -3.56 -3.36 -9.23
CA LEU A 187 -3.11 -2.00 -9.56
C LEU A 187 -2.29 -1.37 -8.43
N GLU A 188 -2.74 -1.53 -7.19
CA GLU A 188 -1.99 -1.01 -6.03
C GLU A 188 -0.68 -1.77 -5.84
N ALA A 189 -0.66 -3.09 -6.05
CA ALA A 189 0.58 -3.88 -6.01
C ALA A 189 1.58 -3.44 -7.09
N GLU A 190 1.12 -3.11 -8.30
CA GLU A 190 1.94 -2.57 -9.37
C GLU A 190 2.70 -1.32 -8.91
N GLN A 191 1.99 -0.38 -8.27
CA GLN A 191 2.57 0.87 -7.77
C GLN A 191 3.42 0.67 -6.50
N ALA A 192 2.88 -0.01 -5.50
CA ALA A 192 3.53 -0.16 -4.19
C ALA A 192 4.82 -1.00 -4.24
N PHE A 193 4.91 -1.91 -5.19
CA PHE A 193 6.09 -2.75 -5.38
C PHE A 193 7.01 -2.27 -6.50
N GLY A 194 6.63 -1.22 -7.24
CA GLY A 194 7.38 -0.72 -8.37
C GLY A 194 7.44 -1.70 -9.54
N LEU A 195 6.41 -2.53 -9.68
CA LEU A 195 6.27 -3.47 -10.79
C LEU A 195 5.71 -2.75 -12.03
N GLN A 196 6.06 -3.25 -13.20
CA GLN A 196 5.47 -2.82 -14.47
C GLN A 196 4.95 -4.04 -15.19
N TYR A 197 3.65 -4.31 -15.06
CA TYR A 197 3.09 -5.54 -15.67
C TYR A 197 3.26 -5.56 -17.18
N ALA A 198 3.33 -4.43 -17.85
CA ALA A 198 3.58 -4.34 -19.29
C ALA A 198 4.95 -4.92 -19.73
N ASP A 199 5.89 -5.11 -18.81
CA ASP A 199 7.20 -5.70 -19.10
C ASP A 199 7.15 -7.22 -19.23
N TYR A 200 6.06 -7.86 -18.73
CA TYR A 200 5.85 -9.31 -18.82
C TYR A 200 5.10 -9.67 -20.10
N ARG A 201 5.26 -10.93 -20.52
CA ARG A 201 4.64 -11.45 -21.76
C ARG A 201 3.49 -12.40 -21.49
N LYS A 202 3.68 -13.35 -20.58
CA LYS A 202 2.75 -14.43 -20.30
C LYS A 202 2.44 -14.52 -18.81
N ALA A 203 1.19 -14.28 -18.46
CA ALA A 203 0.72 -14.39 -17.09
C ALA A 203 -0.09 -15.65 -16.86
N LEU A 204 0.10 -16.26 -15.70
CA LEU A 204 -0.75 -17.29 -15.13
C LEU A 204 -1.59 -16.66 -14.01
N ASP A 205 -2.92 -16.62 -14.17
CA ASP A 205 -3.88 -16.10 -13.19
C ASP A 205 -4.64 -17.27 -12.55
N ILE A 206 -4.40 -17.54 -11.27
CA ILE A 206 -5.00 -18.64 -10.51
C ILE A 206 -6.06 -18.11 -9.57
N GLY A 207 -7.27 -18.69 -9.65
CA GLY A 207 -8.46 -18.14 -8.99
C GLY A 207 -8.99 -16.93 -9.74
N ALA A 208 -8.95 -17.00 -11.06
CA ALA A 208 -9.13 -15.86 -11.95
C ALA A 208 -10.55 -15.29 -11.99
N ALA A 209 -11.59 -16.13 -11.78
CA ALA A 209 -12.98 -15.69 -11.93
C ALA A 209 -13.37 -14.61 -10.89
N PRO A 210 -14.14 -13.62 -11.30
CA PRO A 210 -14.75 -13.37 -12.61
C PRO A 210 -13.82 -12.69 -13.64
N GLY A 211 -12.52 -12.46 -13.35
CA GLY A 211 -11.57 -11.92 -14.33
C GLY A 211 -11.06 -10.49 -14.03
N GLY A 212 -11.20 -10.03 -12.80
CA GLY A 212 -10.73 -8.67 -12.44
C GLY A 212 -9.22 -8.49 -12.62
N TRP A 213 -8.42 -9.47 -12.24
CA TRP A 213 -6.97 -9.45 -12.45
C TRP A 213 -6.59 -9.75 -13.88
N SER A 214 -7.23 -10.78 -14.49
CA SER A 214 -7.05 -11.09 -15.90
C SER A 214 -7.31 -9.88 -16.80
N SER A 215 -8.37 -9.08 -16.56
CA SER A 215 -8.67 -7.89 -17.37
C SER A 215 -7.54 -6.86 -17.31
N LEU A 216 -6.99 -6.59 -16.12
CA LEU A 216 -5.85 -5.67 -15.99
C LEU A 216 -4.62 -6.15 -16.76
N LEU A 217 -4.29 -7.45 -16.65
CA LEU A 217 -3.13 -8.00 -17.34
C LEU A 217 -3.30 -7.96 -18.87
N LEU A 218 -4.52 -8.19 -19.37
CA LEU A 218 -4.85 -8.03 -20.79
C LEU A 218 -4.72 -6.57 -21.26
N GLU A 219 -5.15 -5.60 -20.43
CA GLU A 219 -4.96 -4.15 -20.68
C GLU A 219 -3.48 -3.78 -20.73
N ARG A 220 -2.64 -4.42 -19.90
CA ARG A 220 -1.18 -4.26 -19.93
C ARG A 220 -0.48 -4.96 -21.10
N GLY A 221 -1.23 -5.71 -21.91
CA GLY A 221 -0.72 -6.32 -23.14
C GLY A 221 -0.32 -7.78 -23.05
N LEU A 222 -0.44 -8.42 -21.88
CA LEU A 222 0.01 -9.79 -21.66
C LEU A 222 -0.91 -10.83 -22.36
N GLN A 223 -0.33 -11.99 -22.63
CA GLN A 223 -1.11 -13.22 -22.83
C GLN A 223 -1.44 -13.82 -21.46
N VAL A 224 -2.71 -14.11 -21.20
CA VAL A 224 -3.18 -14.57 -19.89
C VAL A 224 -3.73 -15.97 -20.00
N THR A 225 -3.22 -16.88 -19.17
CA THR A 225 -3.86 -18.16 -18.90
C THR A 225 -4.56 -18.07 -17.55
N ALA A 226 -5.89 -18.02 -17.59
CA ALA A 226 -6.74 -17.92 -16.40
C ALA A 226 -7.21 -19.31 -15.99
N ILE A 227 -7.01 -19.69 -14.74
CA ILE A 227 -7.44 -20.98 -14.19
C ILE A 227 -8.45 -20.72 -13.07
N ASP A 228 -9.69 -21.14 -13.31
CA ASP A 228 -10.77 -21.11 -12.34
C ASP A 228 -11.91 -22.05 -12.78
N PRO A 229 -12.52 -22.86 -11.90
CA PRO A 229 -13.68 -23.66 -12.26
C PRO A 229 -14.94 -22.82 -12.53
N ALA A 230 -15.02 -21.58 -12.04
CA ALA A 230 -16.13 -20.67 -12.29
C ALA A 230 -16.00 -19.95 -13.64
N GLU A 231 -17.10 -19.37 -14.12
CA GLU A 231 -17.14 -18.64 -15.38
C GLU A 231 -16.45 -17.28 -15.27
N MET A 232 -15.72 -16.92 -16.30
CA MET A 232 -15.21 -15.56 -16.49
C MET A 232 -16.34 -14.62 -16.90
N HIS A 233 -16.17 -13.34 -16.61
CA HIS A 233 -17.13 -12.31 -17.01
C HIS A 233 -17.32 -12.30 -18.53
N PRO A 234 -18.58 -12.14 -19.04
CA PRO A 234 -18.87 -12.20 -20.48
C PRO A 234 -18.04 -11.24 -21.36
N SER A 235 -17.64 -10.09 -20.82
CA SER A 235 -16.78 -9.13 -21.54
C SER A 235 -15.40 -9.68 -21.92
N LEU A 236 -14.96 -10.77 -21.29
CA LEU A 236 -13.69 -11.43 -21.57
C LEU A 236 -13.84 -12.58 -22.58
N ALA A 237 -15.07 -12.94 -22.94
CA ALA A 237 -15.32 -14.05 -23.85
C ALA A 237 -14.71 -13.80 -25.24
N GLY A 238 -13.96 -14.76 -25.73
CA GLY A 238 -13.34 -14.68 -27.08
C GLY A 238 -12.16 -13.69 -27.16
N HIS A 239 -11.66 -13.16 -26.04
CA HIS A 239 -10.50 -12.27 -26.09
C HIS A 239 -9.26 -13.02 -26.62
N PRO A 240 -8.58 -12.55 -27.69
CA PRO A 240 -7.55 -13.32 -28.41
C PRO A 240 -6.30 -13.65 -27.57
N ARG A 241 -6.05 -12.92 -26.51
CA ARG A 241 -4.92 -13.14 -25.59
C ARG A 241 -5.31 -13.79 -24.28
N LEU A 242 -6.56 -14.28 -24.12
CA LEU A 242 -7.04 -14.96 -22.93
C LEU A 242 -7.30 -16.43 -23.24
N THR A 243 -6.70 -17.32 -22.46
CA THR A 243 -7.05 -18.74 -22.41
C THR A 243 -7.65 -19.04 -21.05
N HIS A 244 -8.94 -19.38 -20.99
CA HIS A 244 -9.58 -19.79 -19.75
C HIS A 244 -9.61 -21.33 -19.65
N LEU A 245 -8.97 -21.85 -18.62
CA LEU A 245 -8.99 -23.27 -18.25
C LEU A 245 -9.99 -23.44 -17.10
N LYS A 246 -11.19 -23.89 -17.45
CA LYS A 246 -12.30 -24.08 -16.48
C LYS A 246 -12.11 -25.35 -15.65
N GLN A 247 -11.07 -25.36 -14.82
CA GLN A 247 -10.63 -26.49 -14.00
C GLN A 247 -10.05 -25.98 -12.67
N ASN A 248 -9.90 -26.90 -11.72
CA ASN A 248 -9.09 -26.57 -10.52
C ASN A 248 -7.61 -26.50 -10.91
N ALA A 249 -6.89 -25.60 -10.27
CA ALA A 249 -5.46 -25.41 -10.57
C ALA A 249 -4.60 -26.67 -10.33
N SER A 250 -5.02 -27.54 -9.39
CA SER A 250 -4.38 -28.84 -9.14
C SER A 250 -4.49 -29.84 -10.29
N ASP A 251 -5.47 -29.66 -11.17
CA ASP A 251 -5.81 -30.64 -12.22
C ASP A 251 -5.24 -30.24 -13.58
N VAL A 252 -4.68 -29.04 -13.67
CA VAL A 252 -4.14 -28.49 -14.92
C VAL A 252 -2.68 -28.90 -15.12
N LYS A 253 -2.39 -29.44 -16.30
CA LYS A 253 -0.99 -29.64 -16.73
C LYS A 253 -0.48 -28.39 -17.43
N LEU A 254 0.46 -27.71 -16.79
CA LEU A 254 1.06 -26.49 -17.31
C LEU A 254 2.41 -26.81 -17.97
N GLU A 255 2.70 -26.07 -19.03
CA GLU A 255 4.00 -26.14 -19.70
C GLU A 255 5.10 -25.56 -18.79
N ARG A 256 6.22 -26.25 -18.69
CA ARG A 256 7.33 -25.85 -17.83
C ARG A 256 8.01 -24.58 -18.35
N GLY A 257 8.25 -23.61 -17.45
CA GLY A 257 8.95 -22.37 -17.77
C GLY A 257 8.19 -21.42 -18.71
N ALA A 258 6.87 -21.61 -18.89
CA ALA A 258 6.09 -20.89 -19.88
C ALA A 258 5.67 -19.48 -19.45
N TYR A 259 5.64 -19.19 -18.14
CA TYR A 259 5.08 -17.94 -17.61
C TYR A 259 6.15 -17.12 -16.89
N ASP A 260 6.19 -15.84 -17.19
CA ASP A 260 7.07 -14.85 -16.53
C ASP A 260 6.37 -14.06 -15.42
N LEU A 261 5.04 -14.18 -15.31
CA LEU A 261 4.24 -13.62 -14.23
C LEU A 261 3.22 -14.65 -13.71
N LEU A 262 3.16 -14.82 -12.40
CA LEU A 262 2.08 -15.52 -11.69
C LEU A 262 1.29 -14.51 -10.88
N VAL A 263 -0.02 -14.55 -10.94
CA VAL A 263 -0.91 -13.82 -10.02
C VAL A 263 -1.92 -14.78 -9.39
N CYS A 264 -2.22 -14.58 -8.08
CA CYS A 264 -3.13 -15.48 -7.37
C CYS A 264 -3.88 -14.71 -6.28
N ASP A 265 -5.20 -14.56 -6.42
CA ASP A 265 -6.09 -13.93 -5.43
C ASP A 265 -7.17 -14.92 -4.97
N MET A 266 -6.78 -15.94 -4.22
CA MET A 266 -7.68 -16.97 -3.74
C MET A 266 -8.01 -16.82 -2.26
N SER A 267 -9.28 -17.06 -1.92
CA SER A 267 -9.75 -17.05 -0.51
C SER A 267 -9.47 -18.38 0.24
N TRP A 268 -8.34 -19.02 -0.05
CA TRP A 268 -7.93 -20.26 0.59
C TRP A 268 -7.20 -20.02 1.92
N SER A 269 -7.02 -21.10 2.71
CA SER A 269 -6.16 -21.01 3.88
C SER A 269 -4.72 -20.69 3.46
N PRO A 270 -3.98 -19.93 4.26
CA PRO A 270 -2.63 -19.45 3.92
C PRO A 270 -1.68 -20.56 3.46
N MET A 271 -1.68 -21.70 4.17
CA MET A 271 -0.79 -22.81 3.88
C MET A 271 -1.19 -23.61 2.61
N LEU A 272 -2.50 -23.68 2.30
CA LEU A 272 -2.97 -24.28 1.04
C LEU A 272 -2.60 -23.40 -0.15
N MET A 273 -2.72 -22.08 -0.01
CA MET A 273 -2.28 -21.14 -1.03
C MET A 273 -0.76 -21.25 -1.27
N ALA A 274 0.04 -21.25 -0.20
CA ALA A 274 1.50 -21.38 -0.32
C ALA A 274 1.91 -22.71 -1.00
N ARG A 275 1.21 -23.80 -0.68
CA ARG A 275 1.42 -25.09 -1.36
C ARG A 275 1.09 -25.01 -2.84
N LEU A 276 -0.08 -24.46 -3.20
CA LEU A 276 -0.50 -24.33 -4.60
C LEU A 276 0.52 -23.50 -5.41
N VAL A 277 0.97 -22.37 -4.87
CA VAL A 277 1.98 -21.50 -5.52
C VAL A 277 3.29 -22.25 -5.76
N LEU A 278 3.71 -23.09 -4.79
CA LEU A 278 4.89 -23.95 -4.95
C LEU A 278 4.68 -25.07 -5.98
N ASP A 279 3.48 -25.68 -6.00
CA ASP A 279 3.17 -26.77 -6.93
C ASP A 279 3.19 -26.30 -8.39
N VAL A 280 2.68 -25.07 -8.66
CA VAL A 280 2.68 -24.49 -10.02
C VAL A 280 4.01 -23.83 -10.41
N ARG A 281 4.97 -23.73 -9.50
CA ARG A 281 6.27 -23.07 -9.71
C ARG A 281 7.02 -23.58 -10.95
N GLN A 282 6.90 -24.86 -11.27
CA GLN A 282 7.58 -25.43 -12.44
C GLN A 282 7.10 -24.82 -13.77
N ALA A 283 5.90 -24.25 -13.81
CA ALA A 283 5.40 -23.56 -14.98
C ALA A 283 6.01 -22.14 -15.14
N LEU A 284 6.66 -21.63 -14.11
CA LEU A 284 7.27 -20.31 -14.12
C LEU A 284 8.69 -20.35 -14.70
N ALA A 285 9.00 -19.35 -15.51
CA ALA A 285 10.34 -19.10 -16.00
C ALA A 285 11.32 -18.81 -14.84
N PRO A 286 12.63 -18.99 -15.03
CA PRO A 286 13.63 -18.47 -14.11
C PRO A 286 13.41 -16.97 -13.85
N GLN A 287 13.54 -16.53 -12.59
CA GLN A 287 13.34 -15.13 -12.20
C GLN A 287 11.91 -14.60 -12.41
N ALA A 288 10.93 -15.43 -12.78
CA ALA A 288 9.55 -15.01 -12.92
C ALA A 288 9.01 -14.37 -11.61
N THR A 289 8.21 -13.34 -11.79
CA THR A 289 7.55 -12.65 -10.68
C THR A 289 6.25 -13.39 -10.28
N ALA A 290 5.96 -13.43 -8.98
CA ALA A 290 4.65 -13.83 -8.49
C ALA A 290 4.06 -12.76 -7.55
N VAL A 291 2.79 -12.41 -7.76
CA VAL A 291 2.01 -11.52 -6.90
C VAL A 291 0.84 -12.32 -6.34
N VAL A 292 0.86 -12.55 -5.03
CA VAL A 292 -0.12 -13.42 -4.39
C VAL A 292 -0.74 -12.78 -3.16
N THR A 293 -2.05 -12.96 -2.96
CA THR A 293 -2.69 -12.55 -1.71
C THR A 293 -2.68 -13.69 -0.70
N VAL A 294 -2.51 -13.34 0.56
CA VAL A 294 -2.53 -14.27 1.69
C VAL A 294 -3.59 -13.83 2.67
N LYS A 295 -4.61 -14.65 2.85
CA LYS A 295 -5.63 -14.47 3.90
C LYS A 295 -4.97 -14.51 5.27
N LEU A 296 -5.30 -13.55 6.13
CA LEU A 296 -4.84 -13.53 7.51
C LEU A 296 -5.84 -14.27 8.39
N MET A 297 -5.34 -15.15 9.25
CA MET A 297 -6.19 -15.83 10.23
C MET A 297 -6.47 -14.87 11.39
N HIS A 298 -7.74 -14.73 11.78
CA HIS A 298 -8.27 -13.71 12.71
C HIS A 298 -7.54 -13.53 14.04
N ARG A 299 -6.70 -14.47 14.47
CA ARG A 299 -6.07 -14.40 15.80
C ARG A 299 -4.55 -14.31 15.80
N LYS A 300 -3.86 -14.55 14.68
CA LYS A 300 -2.39 -14.63 14.63
C LYS A 300 -1.79 -14.16 13.31
N PRO A 301 -2.09 -12.93 12.86
CA PRO A 301 -1.60 -12.46 11.55
C PRO A 301 -0.08 -12.53 11.38
N LEU A 302 0.68 -12.06 12.37
CA LEU A 302 2.16 -12.08 12.32
C LEU A 302 2.73 -13.51 12.26
N GLN A 303 2.12 -14.45 12.96
CA GLN A 303 2.51 -15.87 12.90
C GLN A 303 2.19 -16.45 11.51
N THR A 304 0.98 -16.19 11.00
CA THR A 304 0.55 -16.62 9.65
C THR A 304 1.52 -16.13 8.58
N ILE A 305 1.90 -14.84 8.63
CA ILE A 305 2.85 -14.26 7.67
C ILE A 305 4.19 -14.99 7.74
N ARG A 306 4.72 -15.20 8.94
CA ARG A 306 6.00 -15.91 9.14
C ARG A 306 5.95 -17.31 8.56
N GLU A 307 4.95 -18.12 8.91
CA GLU A 307 4.81 -19.50 8.45
C GLU A 307 4.66 -19.59 6.92
N VAL A 308 3.89 -18.67 6.32
CA VAL A 308 3.72 -18.61 4.86
C VAL A 308 5.02 -18.21 4.17
N LYS A 309 5.74 -17.20 4.69
CA LYS A 309 7.04 -16.78 4.14
C LYS A 309 8.04 -17.94 4.19
N GLU A 310 8.24 -18.56 5.36
CA GLU A 310 9.12 -19.72 5.54
C GLU A 310 8.76 -20.84 4.55
N ARG A 311 7.49 -21.10 4.31
CA ARG A 311 7.05 -22.10 3.34
C ARG A 311 7.37 -21.71 1.91
N LEU A 312 7.08 -20.47 1.49
CA LEU A 312 7.31 -19.99 0.14
C LEU A 312 8.81 -19.87 -0.18
N GLU A 313 9.65 -19.54 0.80
CA GLU A 313 11.09 -19.41 0.66
C GLU A 313 11.80 -20.72 0.26
N THR A 314 11.12 -21.86 0.34
CA THR A 314 11.62 -23.14 -0.22
C THR A 314 11.70 -23.13 -1.75
N GLY A 315 11.03 -22.19 -2.44
CA GLY A 315 11.01 -22.10 -3.90
C GLY A 315 11.12 -20.69 -4.46
N PHE A 316 10.81 -19.69 -3.65
CA PHE A 316 10.81 -18.29 -4.05
C PHE A 316 11.72 -17.47 -3.14
N GLU A 317 12.11 -16.31 -3.60
CA GLU A 317 12.58 -15.21 -2.77
C GLU A 317 11.40 -14.30 -2.47
N VAL A 318 11.19 -13.97 -1.19
CA VAL A 318 10.14 -13.03 -0.79
C VAL A 318 10.70 -11.62 -0.89
N MET A 319 10.36 -10.92 -1.97
CA MET A 319 10.85 -9.57 -2.26
C MET A 319 10.19 -8.53 -1.37
N LYS A 320 8.86 -8.57 -1.24
CA LYS A 320 8.09 -7.67 -0.38
C LYS A 320 6.82 -8.34 0.15
N ALA A 321 6.39 -7.91 1.34
CA ALA A 321 5.12 -8.26 1.94
C ALA A 321 4.44 -6.99 2.45
N LYS A 322 3.19 -6.73 2.07
CA LYS A 322 2.48 -5.50 2.46
C LYS A 322 0.99 -5.73 2.61
N GLN A 323 0.38 -5.16 3.64
CA GLN A 323 -1.06 -4.97 3.64
C GLN A 323 -1.37 -3.69 2.87
N LEU A 324 -1.81 -3.84 1.63
CA LEU A 324 -2.21 -2.76 0.76
C LEU A 324 -3.54 -2.14 1.21
N PHE A 325 -3.85 -0.93 0.81
CA PHE A 325 -5.12 -0.27 1.16
C PHE A 325 -6.34 -1.08 0.70
N HIS A 326 -6.27 -1.68 -0.51
CA HIS A 326 -7.35 -2.50 -1.05
C HIS A 326 -7.39 -3.94 -0.50
N ASN A 327 -6.40 -4.34 0.30
CA ASN A 327 -6.51 -5.56 1.11
C ASN A 327 -7.47 -5.33 2.28
N ARG A 328 -8.24 -6.36 2.65
CA ARG A 328 -9.06 -6.34 3.88
C ARG A 328 -8.33 -7.13 4.98
N GLU A 329 -8.72 -8.40 5.14
CA GLU A 329 -8.09 -9.34 6.06
C GLU A 329 -7.03 -10.20 5.34
N GLU A 330 -6.20 -9.57 4.54
CA GLU A 330 -5.18 -10.21 3.72
C GLU A 330 -3.99 -9.29 3.52
N ILE A 331 -2.86 -9.87 3.12
CA ILE A 331 -1.69 -9.14 2.65
C ILE A 331 -1.39 -9.53 1.20
N THR A 332 -0.59 -8.73 0.54
CA THR A 332 -0.05 -9.04 -0.78
C THR A 332 1.45 -9.29 -0.68
N LEU A 333 1.91 -10.37 -1.28
CA LEU A 333 3.32 -10.72 -1.40
C LEU A 333 3.77 -10.50 -2.84
N TRP A 334 4.97 -9.96 -2.98
CA TRP A 334 5.76 -10.02 -4.20
C TRP A 334 6.88 -11.03 -4.01
N LEU A 335 6.91 -12.03 -4.88
CA LEU A 335 7.86 -13.14 -4.85
C LEU A 335 8.63 -13.19 -6.17
N GLN A 336 9.86 -13.67 -6.11
CA GLN A 336 10.66 -13.97 -7.28
C GLN A 336 11.02 -15.47 -7.31
N ASN A 337 10.79 -16.12 -8.46
CA ASN A 337 11.11 -17.53 -8.63
C ASN A 337 12.62 -17.75 -8.58
N ARG A 338 13.09 -18.60 -7.65
CA ARG A 338 14.51 -18.94 -7.56
C ARG A 338 14.94 -19.78 -8.76
N LEU A 339 16.10 -19.45 -9.31
CA LEU A 339 16.78 -20.27 -10.31
C LEU A 339 17.19 -21.61 -9.68
N PHE A 340 16.86 -22.70 -10.37
CA PHE A 340 17.47 -24.01 -10.19
C PHE A 340 17.86 -24.58 -11.55
#